data_51c4f44d570169e6b03eb6194c1bee60
#
_entry.id   51c4f44d570169e6b03eb6194c1bee60
#
_cell.length_a   1.000
_cell.length_b   1.000
_cell.length_c   1.000
_cell.angle_alpha   90.00
_cell.angle_beta   90.00
_cell.angle_gamma   90.00
#
_symmetry.space_group_name_H-M   'P 1'
#
loop_
_entity.id
_entity.type
_entity.pdbx_description
1 polymer ?
#
loop_
_entity_poly.entity_id
_entity_poly.type
_entity_poly.pdbx_seq_one_letter_code
_entity_poly.pdbx_strand_id
1 'polypeptide(L)'
;MNYSQNNEQQIIINLFKGKRDGIFMDIGANDGVTLSNTFALANNFGWTGLLVEASPKAYERLLKNYELIDRDFDFQNIAIGTMDGYLDFHESGELLGKGDVALVSSAVPNELKRWESLNMPFTKIKVPSTTVETMLARSRHSKFDLLSIDIEGMELEVLPQIDFFKLGIKVACIEWNSKYELDYNRIMFPYGFKLVSKNQENLIYSILA
;
A
#
# COMPACT_ATOMS: atom_id res chain seq x y z
N MET A 1 -18.56 -2.96 7.27
CA MET A 1 -17.58 -4.05 7.52
C MET A 1 -16.22 -3.39 7.64
N ASN A 2 -15.34 -3.83 8.54
CA ASN A 2 -13.96 -3.37 8.61
C ASN A 2 -13.07 -4.32 7.80
N TYR A 3 -12.32 -3.79 6.85
CA TYR A 3 -11.38 -4.54 6.01
C TYR A 3 -9.93 -4.34 6.47
N SER A 4 -9.60 -3.16 7.05
CA SER A 4 -8.26 -2.86 7.53
C SER A 4 -7.90 -3.62 8.81
N GLN A 5 -6.62 -3.73 9.09
CA GLN A 5 -6.07 -4.53 10.19
C GLN A 5 -6.44 -3.95 11.57
N ASN A 6 -6.23 -2.64 11.77
CA ASN A 6 -6.39 -1.96 13.06
C ASN A 6 -7.33 -0.74 12.98
N ASN A 7 -8.36 -0.82 12.12
CA ASN A 7 -9.36 0.22 11.92
C ASN A 7 -8.86 1.48 11.18
N GLU A 8 -7.77 1.38 10.42
CA GLU A 8 -7.22 2.47 9.61
C GLU A 8 -8.25 3.04 8.64
N GLN A 9 -9.02 2.16 7.97
CA GLN A 9 -10.06 2.59 7.03
C GLN A 9 -11.05 3.57 7.68
N GLN A 10 -11.46 3.36 8.94
CA GLN A 10 -12.41 4.26 9.61
C GLN A 10 -11.79 5.62 9.93
N ILE A 11 -10.51 5.64 10.30
CA ILE A 11 -9.76 6.88 10.52
C ILE A 11 -9.68 7.65 9.20
N ILE A 12 -9.33 6.99 8.11
CA ILE A 12 -9.24 7.58 6.77
C ILE A 12 -10.60 8.14 6.32
N ILE A 13 -11.69 7.37 6.46
CA ILE A 13 -13.04 7.80 6.13
C ILE A 13 -13.43 9.06 6.92
N ASN A 14 -13.10 9.11 8.21
CA ASN A 14 -13.38 10.26 9.08
C ASN A 14 -12.57 11.50 8.68
N LEU A 15 -11.28 11.35 8.35
CA LEU A 15 -10.43 12.45 7.86
C LEU A 15 -11.00 13.08 6.58
N PHE A 16 -11.51 12.26 5.68
CA PHE A 16 -12.17 12.72 4.46
C PHE A 16 -13.65 13.10 4.67
N LYS A 17 -14.18 13.02 5.91
CA LYS A 17 -15.59 13.36 6.24
C LYS A 17 -16.60 12.60 5.36
N GLY A 18 -16.28 11.35 5.04
CA GLY A 18 -17.11 10.52 4.16
C GLY A 18 -17.13 10.94 2.69
N LYS A 19 -16.09 11.65 2.22
CA LYS A 19 -15.94 12.05 0.80
C LYS A 19 -16.23 10.87 -0.12
N ARG A 20 -17.02 11.13 -1.17
CA ARG A 20 -17.24 10.19 -2.27
C ARG A 20 -16.36 10.55 -3.47
N ASP A 21 -16.19 9.58 -4.35
CA ASP A 21 -15.51 9.74 -5.65
C ASP A 21 -14.11 10.37 -5.55
N GLY A 22 -13.34 9.94 -4.55
CA GLY A 22 -11.91 10.27 -4.41
C GLY A 22 -11.03 9.31 -5.23
N ILE A 23 -9.73 9.59 -5.24
CA ILE A 23 -8.73 8.77 -5.94
C ILE A 23 -7.65 8.37 -4.95
N PHE A 24 -7.37 7.08 -4.86
CA PHE A 24 -6.28 6.56 -4.03
C PHE A 24 -5.13 5.98 -4.86
N MET A 25 -3.96 5.93 -4.25
CA MET A 25 -2.81 5.15 -4.68
C MET A 25 -2.52 4.13 -3.59
N ASP A 26 -2.57 2.84 -3.94
CA ASP A 26 -2.38 1.70 -3.04
C ASP A 26 -1.19 0.87 -3.52
N ILE A 27 -0.05 1.00 -2.84
CA ILE A 27 1.21 0.32 -3.17
C ILE A 27 1.41 -0.81 -2.18
N GLY A 28 1.41 -2.05 -2.67
CA GLY A 28 1.32 -3.26 -1.88
C GLY A 28 -0.13 -3.65 -1.61
N ALA A 29 -0.97 -3.57 -2.65
CA ALA A 29 -2.41 -3.76 -2.52
C ALA A 29 -2.83 -5.21 -2.16
N ASN A 30 -1.93 -6.18 -2.24
CA ASN A 30 -2.17 -7.61 -2.07
C ASN A 30 -3.37 -8.09 -2.90
N ASP A 31 -4.37 -8.76 -2.30
CA ASP A 31 -5.60 -9.18 -2.98
C ASP A 31 -6.66 -8.06 -3.07
N GLY A 32 -6.33 -6.87 -2.58
CA GLY A 32 -7.17 -5.68 -2.57
C GLY A 32 -8.27 -5.66 -1.51
N VAL A 33 -8.47 -6.73 -0.75
CA VAL A 33 -9.56 -6.88 0.23
C VAL A 33 -9.05 -7.22 1.62
N THR A 34 -8.16 -8.22 1.71
CA THR A 34 -7.62 -8.71 2.98
C THR A 34 -6.72 -7.65 3.60
N LEU A 35 -7.05 -7.19 4.81
CA LEU A 35 -6.37 -6.13 5.55
C LEU A 35 -6.28 -4.78 4.80
N SER A 36 -7.14 -4.55 3.80
CA SER A 36 -7.07 -3.38 2.92
C SER A 36 -7.53 -2.09 3.60
N ASN A 37 -6.74 -1.03 3.43
CA ASN A 37 -7.06 0.34 3.84
C ASN A 37 -7.96 1.07 2.85
N THR A 38 -8.03 0.59 1.59
CA THR A 38 -8.66 1.28 0.45
C THR A 38 -9.94 0.62 -0.04
N PHE A 39 -10.13 -0.68 0.18
CA PHE A 39 -11.28 -1.42 -0.34
C PHE A 39 -12.64 -0.83 0.07
N ALA A 40 -12.78 -0.42 1.35
CA ALA A 40 -14.02 0.20 1.80
C ALA A 40 -14.33 1.50 1.05
N LEU A 41 -13.31 2.28 0.68
CA LEU A 41 -13.45 3.50 -0.11
C LEU A 41 -13.95 3.19 -1.52
N ALA A 42 -13.35 2.19 -2.17
CA ALA A 42 -13.78 1.72 -3.48
C ALA A 42 -15.23 1.21 -3.45
N ASN A 43 -15.50 0.24 -2.58
CA ASN A 43 -16.77 -0.49 -2.55
C ASN A 43 -17.95 0.33 -2.05
N ASN A 44 -17.76 1.23 -1.06
CA ASN A 44 -18.86 1.92 -0.37
C ASN A 44 -18.95 3.42 -0.70
N PHE A 45 -17.85 4.05 -1.10
CA PHE A 45 -17.77 5.49 -1.32
C PHE A 45 -17.50 5.87 -2.78
N GLY A 46 -17.41 4.89 -3.69
CA GLY A 46 -17.24 5.14 -5.12
C GLY A 46 -15.85 5.66 -5.51
N TRP A 47 -14.85 5.47 -4.66
CA TRP A 47 -13.49 5.84 -5.01
C TRP A 47 -12.94 4.95 -6.11
N THR A 48 -12.00 5.49 -6.88
CA THR A 48 -11.17 4.75 -7.83
C THR A 48 -9.70 4.92 -7.46
N GLY A 49 -8.79 4.30 -8.21
CA GLY A 49 -7.37 4.49 -7.91
C GLY A 49 -6.43 3.63 -8.72
N LEU A 50 -5.16 3.77 -8.36
CA LEU A 50 -4.05 2.95 -8.80
C LEU A 50 -3.75 1.91 -7.71
N LEU A 51 -3.79 0.63 -8.08
CA LEU A 51 -3.43 -0.49 -7.21
C LEU A 51 -2.20 -1.21 -7.78
N VAL A 52 -1.18 -1.33 -6.95
CA VAL A 52 0.11 -1.89 -7.34
C VAL A 52 0.42 -3.08 -6.44
N GLU A 53 0.71 -4.24 -7.03
CA GLU A 53 1.02 -5.47 -6.30
C GLU A 53 2.16 -6.24 -6.99
N ALA A 54 3.16 -6.63 -6.21
CA ALA A 54 4.35 -7.31 -6.71
C ALA A 54 4.12 -8.82 -6.92
N SER A 55 3.40 -9.49 -5.99
CA SER A 55 3.10 -10.92 -6.10
C SER A 55 2.13 -11.20 -7.25
N PRO A 56 2.51 -12.01 -8.25
CA PRO A 56 1.57 -12.40 -9.31
C PRO A 56 0.32 -13.09 -8.79
N LYS A 57 0.45 -13.92 -7.74
CA LYS A 57 -0.70 -14.64 -7.17
C LYS A 57 -1.68 -13.72 -6.44
N ALA A 58 -1.16 -12.77 -5.67
CA ALA A 58 -2.00 -11.77 -5.01
C ALA A 58 -2.66 -10.86 -6.04
N TYR A 59 -1.92 -10.43 -7.06
CA TYR A 59 -2.42 -9.61 -8.16
C TYR A 59 -3.57 -10.27 -8.94
N GLU A 60 -3.50 -11.57 -9.24
CA GLU A 60 -4.61 -12.29 -9.88
C GLU A 60 -5.89 -12.24 -9.03
N ARG A 61 -5.76 -12.35 -7.69
CA ARG A 61 -6.88 -12.21 -6.77
C ARG A 61 -7.39 -10.78 -6.70
N LEU A 62 -6.49 -9.80 -6.70
CA LEU A 62 -6.83 -8.39 -6.73
C LEU A 62 -7.76 -8.06 -7.92
N LEU A 63 -7.38 -8.47 -9.12
CA LEU A 63 -8.20 -8.27 -10.32
C LEU A 63 -9.59 -8.89 -10.17
N LYS A 64 -9.64 -10.13 -9.69
CA LYS A 64 -10.91 -10.84 -9.47
C LYS A 64 -11.80 -10.18 -8.42
N ASN A 65 -11.21 -9.70 -7.32
CA ASN A 65 -11.96 -9.06 -6.24
C ASN A 65 -12.55 -7.70 -6.65
N TYR A 66 -11.92 -7.02 -7.61
CA TYR A 66 -12.38 -5.72 -8.11
C TYR A 66 -13.28 -5.82 -9.37
N GLU A 67 -13.42 -7.02 -9.97
CA GLU A 67 -14.16 -7.23 -11.22
C GLU A 67 -15.62 -6.72 -11.17
N LEU A 68 -16.27 -6.82 -10.00
CA LEU A 68 -17.66 -6.43 -9.82
C LEU A 68 -17.84 -4.98 -9.33
N ILE A 69 -16.75 -4.24 -9.10
CA ILE A 69 -16.83 -2.83 -8.71
C ILE A 69 -16.83 -1.99 -9.98
N ASP A 70 -17.97 -1.38 -10.28
CA ASP A 70 -18.16 -0.55 -11.48
C ASP A 70 -17.44 0.81 -11.32
N ARG A 71 -16.12 0.80 -11.44
CA ARG A 71 -15.21 1.95 -11.40
C ARG A 71 -13.99 1.70 -12.29
N ASP A 72 -13.38 2.78 -12.74
CA ASP A 72 -12.21 2.73 -13.61
C ASP A 72 -10.91 2.69 -12.80
N PHE A 73 -10.54 1.50 -12.35
CA PHE A 73 -9.28 1.27 -11.62
C PHE A 73 -8.10 1.09 -12.58
N ASP A 74 -6.93 1.44 -12.08
CA ASP A 74 -5.64 1.19 -12.72
C ASP A 74 -4.86 0.14 -11.92
N PHE A 75 -4.42 -0.93 -12.58
CA PHE A 75 -3.74 -2.06 -11.92
C PHE A 75 -2.35 -2.28 -12.51
N GLN A 76 -1.35 -2.45 -11.65
CA GLN A 76 0.01 -2.75 -12.08
C GLN A 76 0.60 -3.92 -11.28
N ASN A 77 1.00 -5.00 -11.97
CA ASN A 77 1.72 -6.11 -11.34
C ASN A 77 3.22 -5.86 -11.40
N ILE A 78 3.74 -5.14 -10.40
CA ILE A 78 5.12 -4.69 -10.35
C ILE A 78 5.51 -4.34 -8.90
N ALA A 79 6.76 -4.58 -8.54
CA ALA A 79 7.32 -4.07 -7.28
C ALA A 79 7.77 -2.62 -7.46
N ILE A 80 7.61 -1.79 -6.41
CA ILE A 80 8.16 -0.44 -6.41
C ILE A 80 9.48 -0.44 -5.66
N GLY A 81 10.51 0.08 -6.31
CA GLY A 81 11.86 0.14 -5.79
C GLY A 81 12.60 1.40 -6.23
N THR A 82 13.92 1.34 -6.20
CA THR A 82 14.79 2.48 -6.54
C THR A 82 15.23 2.51 -8.00
N MET A 83 14.94 1.45 -8.77
CA MET A 83 15.31 1.34 -10.18
C MET A 83 14.36 0.44 -10.96
N ASP A 84 14.30 0.67 -12.26
CA ASP A 84 13.61 -0.21 -13.20
C ASP A 84 14.42 -1.50 -13.45
N GLY A 85 13.74 -2.63 -13.58
CA GLY A 85 14.36 -3.93 -13.84
C GLY A 85 13.62 -5.09 -13.21
N TYR A 86 14.34 -5.92 -12.49
CA TYR A 86 13.82 -7.06 -11.75
C TYR A 86 14.47 -7.14 -10.38
N LEU A 87 13.71 -7.57 -9.38
CA LEU A 87 14.23 -7.86 -8.06
C LEU A 87 13.87 -9.27 -7.60
N ASP A 88 14.68 -9.78 -6.67
CA ASP A 88 14.38 -11.01 -5.94
C ASP A 88 13.30 -10.70 -4.90
N PHE A 89 12.19 -11.43 -4.97
CA PHE A 89 11.03 -11.26 -4.11
C PHE A 89 10.74 -12.58 -3.41
N HIS A 90 10.48 -12.52 -2.12
CA HIS A 90 10.18 -13.69 -1.30
C HIS A 90 8.68 -13.71 -1.03
N GLU A 91 7.97 -14.47 -1.84
CA GLU A 91 6.53 -14.63 -1.75
C GLU A 91 6.19 -15.55 -0.58
N SER A 92 5.42 -15.03 0.39
CA SER A 92 5.02 -15.80 1.58
C SER A 92 3.89 -16.79 1.26
N GLY A 93 3.83 -17.85 2.08
CA GLY A 93 2.66 -18.71 2.14
C GLY A 93 1.47 -18.06 2.84
N GLU A 94 0.50 -18.88 3.21
CA GLU A 94 -0.68 -18.47 3.96
C GLU A 94 -0.31 -18.08 5.41
N LEU A 95 -0.78 -16.93 5.88
CA LEU A 95 -0.55 -16.42 7.22
C LEU A 95 -1.78 -16.57 8.12
N LEU A 96 -2.96 -16.20 7.63
CA LEU A 96 -4.18 -16.13 8.44
C LEU A 96 -4.95 -17.45 8.51
N GLY A 97 -4.52 -18.50 7.79
CA GLY A 97 -5.21 -19.78 7.75
C GLY A 97 -6.59 -19.73 7.08
N LYS A 98 -6.80 -18.77 6.17
CA LYS A 98 -8.07 -18.50 5.49
C LYS A 98 -7.93 -18.45 3.97
N GLY A 99 -6.87 -19.06 3.46
CA GLY A 99 -6.56 -19.05 2.03
C GLY A 99 -5.96 -17.73 1.54
N ASP A 100 -5.45 -16.89 2.44
CA ASP A 100 -4.69 -15.69 2.08
C ASP A 100 -3.38 -16.04 1.37
N VAL A 101 -2.85 -15.12 0.62
CA VAL A 101 -1.58 -15.30 -0.10
C VAL A 101 -0.72 -14.07 0.00
N ALA A 102 0.57 -14.29 0.09
CA ALA A 102 1.60 -13.27 -0.07
C ALA A 102 1.49 -12.05 0.88
N LEU A 103 0.75 -12.14 2.00
CA LEU A 103 0.49 -11.01 2.91
C LEU A 103 1.75 -10.39 3.52
N VAL A 104 2.80 -11.19 3.71
CA VAL A 104 4.06 -10.76 4.33
C VAL A 104 5.25 -11.00 3.41
N SER A 105 5.00 -10.88 2.11
CA SER A 105 6.01 -11.05 1.07
C SER A 105 6.90 -9.83 0.97
N SER A 106 8.21 -10.02 0.91
CA SER A 106 9.16 -8.91 0.92
C SER A 106 10.29 -9.09 -0.08
N ALA A 107 10.80 -7.97 -0.59
CA ALA A 107 12.07 -7.88 -1.30
C ALA A 107 13.27 -7.73 -0.33
N VAL A 108 13.02 -7.46 0.96
CA VAL A 108 14.04 -7.19 1.97
C VAL A 108 14.31 -8.43 2.81
N PRO A 109 15.49 -9.08 2.68
CA PRO A 109 15.77 -10.33 3.38
C PRO A 109 15.70 -10.22 4.92
N ASN A 110 15.94 -9.05 5.49
CA ASN A 110 15.84 -8.85 6.94
C ASN A 110 14.40 -8.87 7.45
N GLU A 111 13.41 -8.50 6.64
CA GLU A 111 11.99 -8.58 7.03
C GLU A 111 11.53 -10.04 7.17
N LEU A 112 12.09 -10.96 6.39
CA LEU A 112 11.74 -12.38 6.48
C LEU A 112 12.02 -12.97 7.86
N LYS A 113 13.03 -12.44 8.57
CA LYS A 113 13.39 -12.89 9.93
C LYS A 113 12.28 -12.68 10.95
N ARG A 114 11.38 -11.72 10.73
CA ARG A 114 10.21 -11.48 11.60
C ARG A 114 9.30 -12.70 11.67
N TRP A 115 9.31 -13.53 10.64
CA TRP A 115 8.40 -14.66 10.44
C TRP A 115 9.06 -16.03 10.69
N GLU A 116 10.35 -16.06 11.07
CA GLU A 116 11.09 -17.30 11.35
C GLU A 116 10.45 -18.10 12.50
N SER A 117 9.97 -17.43 13.54
CA SER A 117 9.32 -18.09 14.70
C SER A 117 8.01 -18.77 14.34
N LEU A 118 7.34 -18.35 13.26
CA LEU A 118 6.12 -18.93 12.74
C LEU A 118 6.37 -19.96 11.65
N ASN A 119 7.63 -20.28 11.33
CA ASN A 119 8.01 -21.17 10.24
C ASN A 119 7.33 -20.82 8.91
N MET A 120 7.13 -19.52 8.63
CA MET A 120 6.48 -19.05 7.41
C MET A 120 7.26 -19.53 6.18
N PRO A 121 6.63 -20.28 5.26
CA PRO A 121 7.28 -20.67 4.02
C PRO A 121 7.39 -19.48 3.07
N PHE A 122 8.58 -19.27 2.51
CA PHE A 122 8.82 -18.28 1.47
C PHE A 122 9.29 -18.97 0.19
N THR A 123 8.73 -18.55 -0.93
CA THR A 123 9.19 -18.94 -2.27
C THR A 123 9.89 -17.77 -2.92
N LYS A 124 11.17 -17.94 -3.25
CA LYS A 124 11.92 -16.91 -3.98
C LYS A 124 11.51 -16.89 -5.44
N ILE A 125 11.06 -15.74 -5.92
CA ILE A 125 10.69 -15.47 -7.31
C ILE A 125 11.38 -14.20 -7.80
N LYS A 126 11.41 -13.98 -9.11
CA LYS A 126 11.79 -12.70 -9.71
C LYS A 126 10.54 -11.95 -10.15
N VAL A 127 10.39 -10.71 -9.71
CA VAL A 127 9.29 -9.83 -10.11
C VAL A 127 9.84 -8.60 -10.84
N PRO A 128 9.08 -8.03 -11.79
CA PRO A 128 9.42 -6.74 -12.36
C PRO A 128 9.50 -5.68 -11.27
N SER A 129 10.43 -4.73 -11.40
CA SER A 129 10.62 -3.62 -10.48
C SER A 129 10.63 -2.31 -11.24
N THR A 130 10.10 -1.24 -10.64
CA THR A 130 10.10 0.10 -11.22
C THR A 130 10.20 1.18 -10.15
N THR A 131 10.56 2.39 -10.59
CA THR A 131 10.52 3.59 -9.74
C THR A 131 9.10 4.15 -9.65
N VAL A 132 8.85 5.02 -8.66
CA VAL A 132 7.57 5.77 -8.56
C VAL A 132 7.32 6.59 -9.82
N GLU A 133 8.35 7.22 -10.39
CA GLU A 133 8.21 8.01 -11.62
C GLU A 133 7.70 7.16 -12.79
N THR A 134 8.32 5.99 -13.03
CA THR A 134 7.93 5.10 -14.12
C THR A 134 6.55 4.48 -13.87
N MET A 135 6.21 4.13 -12.62
CA MET A 135 4.87 3.67 -12.23
C MET A 135 3.81 4.72 -12.56
N LEU A 136 4.03 5.97 -12.16
CA LEU A 136 3.10 7.07 -12.41
C LEU A 136 2.98 7.41 -13.90
N ALA A 137 4.06 7.30 -14.68
CA ALA A 137 4.03 7.51 -16.12
C ALA A 137 3.14 6.49 -16.87
N ARG A 138 2.91 5.31 -16.28
CA ARG A 138 2.01 4.28 -16.81
C ARG A 138 0.58 4.42 -16.28
N SER A 139 0.37 5.21 -15.23
CA SER A 139 -0.95 5.39 -14.62
C SER A 139 -1.82 6.35 -15.42
N ARG A 140 -3.12 6.07 -15.43
CA ARG A 140 -4.15 6.99 -15.95
C ARG A 140 -4.45 8.15 -15.00
N HIS A 141 -4.08 8.00 -13.72
CA HIS A 141 -4.29 8.99 -12.68
C HIS A 141 -3.02 9.85 -12.49
N SER A 142 -3.18 11.16 -12.46
CA SER A 142 -2.10 12.12 -12.18
C SER A 142 -2.24 12.83 -10.84
N LYS A 143 -3.34 12.61 -10.13
CA LYS A 143 -3.65 13.16 -8.81
C LYS A 143 -4.29 12.08 -7.94
N PHE A 144 -4.00 12.14 -6.64
CA PHE A 144 -4.52 11.22 -5.66
C PHE A 144 -4.89 11.97 -4.39
N ASP A 145 -5.95 11.58 -3.71
CA ASP A 145 -6.33 12.11 -2.41
C ASP A 145 -5.63 11.35 -1.26
N LEU A 146 -5.45 10.05 -1.44
CA LEU A 146 -4.91 9.11 -0.44
C LEU A 146 -3.73 8.31 -1.02
N LEU A 147 -2.67 8.16 -0.23
CA LEU A 147 -1.66 7.12 -0.39
C LEU A 147 -1.87 6.06 0.69
N SER A 148 -1.95 4.79 0.32
CA SER A 148 -1.68 3.63 1.17
C SER A 148 -0.42 2.95 0.66
N ILE A 149 0.54 2.67 1.55
CA ILE A 149 1.78 1.98 1.19
C ILE A 149 2.14 0.96 2.27
N ASP A 150 2.27 -0.29 1.84
CA ASP A 150 2.62 -1.45 2.65
C ASP A 150 3.39 -2.43 1.75
N ILE A 151 4.72 -2.34 1.77
CA ILE A 151 5.62 -3.09 0.89
C ILE A 151 6.72 -3.83 1.65
N GLU A 152 6.42 -4.07 2.94
CA GLU A 152 7.19 -4.95 3.80
C GLU A 152 8.70 -4.58 3.82
N GLY A 153 8.98 -3.29 4.13
CA GLY A 153 10.32 -2.80 4.47
C GLY A 153 11.01 -1.90 3.44
N MET A 154 10.36 -1.56 2.31
CA MET A 154 10.91 -0.64 1.29
C MET A 154 10.33 0.78 1.37
N GLU A 155 9.45 1.08 2.34
CA GLU A 155 8.71 2.34 2.44
C GLU A 155 9.64 3.56 2.51
N LEU A 156 10.70 3.50 3.34
CA LEU A 156 11.66 4.61 3.50
C LEU A 156 12.48 4.89 2.23
N GLU A 157 12.62 3.92 1.33
CA GLU A 157 13.31 4.08 0.06
C GLU A 157 12.37 4.59 -1.05
N VAL A 158 11.07 4.28 -0.93
CA VAL A 158 10.05 4.64 -1.92
C VAL A 158 9.44 6.01 -1.64
N LEU A 159 9.12 6.34 -0.38
CA LEU A 159 8.48 7.60 0.00
C LEU A 159 9.23 8.86 -0.48
N PRO A 160 10.58 8.94 -0.45
CA PRO A 160 11.32 10.11 -0.96
C PRO A 160 11.16 10.36 -2.46
N GLN A 161 10.68 9.37 -3.23
CA GLN A 161 10.41 9.50 -4.66
C GLN A 161 9.04 10.14 -4.94
N ILE A 162 8.19 10.32 -3.91
CA ILE A 162 6.81 10.81 -4.03
C ILE A 162 6.78 12.32 -3.81
N ASP A 163 6.40 13.08 -4.81
CA ASP A 163 6.08 14.50 -4.67
C ASP A 163 4.61 14.64 -4.24
N PHE A 164 4.38 14.69 -2.93
CA PHE A 164 3.04 14.74 -2.33
C PHE A 164 2.25 15.99 -2.77
N PHE A 165 2.90 17.15 -2.96
CA PHE A 165 2.25 18.36 -3.44
C PHE A 165 1.83 18.22 -4.90
N LYS A 166 2.75 17.76 -5.75
CA LYS A 166 2.47 17.57 -7.16
C LYS A 166 1.34 16.57 -7.38
N LEU A 167 1.29 15.50 -6.57
CA LEU A 167 0.25 14.47 -6.68
C LEU A 167 -1.06 14.85 -5.97
N GLY A 168 -1.05 15.85 -5.08
CA GLY A 168 -2.23 16.33 -4.37
C GLY A 168 -2.68 15.45 -3.21
N ILE A 169 -1.79 14.60 -2.68
CA ILE A 169 -2.07 13.65 -1.59
C ILE A 169 -2.36 14.41 -0.30
N LYS A 170 -3.44 14.08 0.38
CA LYS A 170 -3.91 14.73 1.60
C LYS A 170 -3.83 13.86 2.84
N VAL A 171 -3.89 12.54 2.64
CA VAL A 171 -3.75 11.54 3.69
C VAL A 171 -2.79 10.48 3.21
N ALA A 172 -1.91 10.01 4.08
CA ALA A 172 -1.03 8.87 3.83
C ALA A 172 -1.14 7.87 4.97
N CYS A 173 -1.42 6.61 4.65
CA CYS A 173 -1.33 5.47 5.54
C CYS A 173 -0.09 4.68 5.15
N ILE A 174 0.86 4.55 6.07
CA ILE A 174 2.19 4.02 5.79
C ILE A 174 2.50 2.91 6.76
N GLU A 175 2.84 1.71 6.28
CA GLU A 175 3.38 0.66 7.12
C GLU A 175 4.75 1.09 7.67
N TRP A 176 4.98 0.86 8.98
CA TRP A 176 6.24 1.21 9.65
C TRP A 176 6.74 0.11 10.59
N ASN A 177 5.89 -0.83 10.95
CA ASN A 177 6.20 -1.98 11.81
C ASN A 177 6.93 -1.59 13.10
N SER A 178 6.51 -0.47 13.71
CA SER A 178 7.09 0.13 14.92
C SER A 178 8.60 0.46 14.81
N LYS A 179 9.07 0.74 13.58
CA LYS A 179 10.47 1.08 13.30
C LYS A 179 10.60 2.47 12.68
N TYR A 180 11.66 3.19 13.03
CA TYR A 180 12.10 4.40 12.29
C TYR A 180 11.08 5.55 12.22
N GLU A 181 10.19 5.75 13.23
CA GLU A 181 9.19 6.83 13.24
C GLU A 181 9.78 8.21 12.89
N LEU A 182 10.97 8.52 13.42
CA LEU A 182 11.61 9.81 13.16
C LEU A 182 11.99 10.00 11.69
N ASP A 183 12.32 8.94 10.99
CA ASP A 183 12.69 9.02 9.57
C ASP A 183 11.45 9.23 8.70
N TYR A 184 10.33 8.59 9.00
CA TYR A 184 9.04 8.89 8.37
C TYR A 184 8.60 10.34 8.63
N ASN A 185 8.73 10.83 9.85
CA ASN A 185 8.42 12.22 10.20
C ASN A 185 9.27 13.22 9.41
N ARG A 186 10.57 12.93 9.21
CA ARG A 186 11.47 13.77 8.40
C ARG A 186 11.05 13.87 6.93
N ILE A 187 10.44 12.81 6.39
CA ILE A 187 9.91 12.81 5.03
C ILE A 187 8.59 13.57 4.97
N MET A 188 7.66 13.33 5.91
CA MET A 188 6.27 13.78 5.82
C MET A 188 6.06 15.23 6.27
N PHE A 189 6.74 15.68 7.34
CA PHE A 189 6.52 17.02 7.91
C PHE A 189 6.86 18.18 6.97
N PRO A 190 7.90 18.13 6.11
CA PRO A 190 8.17 19.18 5.12
C PRO A 190 7.03 19.42 4.13
N TYR A 191 6.18 18.42 3.88
CA TYR A 191 4.98 18.55 3.06
C TYR A 191 3.74 19.05 3.84
N GLY A 192 3.91 19.43 5.11
CA GLY A 192 2.82 19.93 5.95
C GLY A 192 1.94 18.85 6.58
N PHE A 193 2.30 17.59 6.43
CA PHE A 193 1.59 16.51 7.10
C PHE A 193 1.79 16.54 8.61
N LYS A 194 0.77 16.12 9.34
CA LYS A 194 0.82 15.82 10.77
C LYS A 194 0.56 14.35 10.98
N LEU A 195 1.26 13.72 11.92
CA LEU A 195 0.92 12.38 12.36
C LEU A 195 -0.38 12.44 13.18
N VAL A 196 -1.44 11.84 12.68
CA VAL A 196 -2.79 11.90 13.28
C VAL A 196 -3.20 10.61 13.98
N SER A 197 -2.58 9.48 13.59
CA SER A 197 -2.76 8.19 14.26
C SER A 197 -1.54 7.31 14.05
N LYS A 198 -1.27 6.45 15.02
CA LYS A 198 -0.29 5.36 14.90
C LYS A 198 -0.74 4.13 15.68
N ASN A 199 -0.41 2.98 15.16
CA ASN A 199 -0.50 1.68 15.84
C ASN A 199 0.81 0.91 15.63
N GLN A 200 0.82 -0.40 15.85
CA GLN A 200 2.04 -1.21 15.73
C GLN A 200 2.50 -1.35 14.27
N GLU A 201 1.57 -1.36 13.33
CA GLU A 201 1.83 -1.59 11.91
C GLU A 201 1.86 -0.29 11.10
N ASN A 202 0.94 0.67 11.39
CA ASN A 202 0.68 1.80 10.51
C ASN A 202 0.85 3.17 11.18
N LEU A 203 1.40 4.13 10.41
CA LEU A 203 1.37 5.57 10.66
C LEU A 203 0.37 6.22 9.70
N ILE A 204 -0.55 7.03 10.24
CA ILE A 204 -1.48 7.81 9.41
C ILE A 204 -1.13 9.29 9.54
N TYR A 205 -0.77 9.88 8.41
CA TYR A 205 -0.45 11.29 8.26
C TYR A 205 -1.56 12.03 7.51
N SER A 206 -1.81 13.30 7.87
CA SER A 206 -2.82 14.12 7.20
C SER A 206 -2.45 15.58 7.18
N ILE A 207 -2.81 16.27 6.08
CA ILE A 207 -2.84 17.76 6.00
C ILE A 207 -4.25 18.32 6.26
N LEU A 208 -5.24 17.45 6.47
CA LEU A 208 -6.64 17.81 6.71
C LEU A 208 -6.97 18.02 8.21
N ALA A 209 -6.03 17.66 9.09
CA ALA A 209 -6.20 17.71 10.55
C ALA A 209 -5.58 18.96 11.17
#